data_17dbd114cb29c6d4342ffccd5a8773ea
#
_entry.id   17dbd114cb29c6d4342ffccd5a8773ea
#
_cell.length_a   1.000
_cell.length_b   1.000
_cell.length_c   1.000
_cell.angle_alpha   90.00
_cell.angle_beta   90.00
_cell.angle_gamma   90.00
#
_symmetry.space_group_name_H-M   'P 1'
#
loop_
_entity.id
_entity.type
_entity.pdbx_description
1 polymer ?
#
loop_
_entity_poly.entity_id
_entity_poly.type
_entity_poly.pdbx_seq_one_letter_code
_entity_poly.pdbx_strand_id
1 'polypeptide(L)'
;MKNRFSWQVTLLPIVFIVLTAGVFSLLHIFELRQEKEKQIAKVTTAFIEQQKKMAKDRVMMASELIRFQYNRTEELVRKRVKERVDEVIHIANTFYEKHHATLPREILEAQIKLMISNAVFDHPDGYFFAVDMNTEKIIIHKLDKLVGYSMSKHKDLHGTPVLAEQKQLLSRSDGAFQTIYFSKPAEP
;
A
#
# COMPACT_ATOMS: atom_id res chain seq x y z
N MET A 1 -55.78 -2.87 85.76
CA MET A 1 -55.89 -2.30 84.38
C MET A 1 -54.86 -1.18 84.03
N LYS A 2 -53.80 -0.99 84.85
CA LYS A 2 -52.79 0.15 84.60
C LYS A 2 -51.63 -0.17 83.64
N ASN A 3 -51.30 -1.41 83.34
CA ASN A 3 -50.08 -1.73 82.54
C ASN A 3 -50.30 -1.82 81.06
N ARG A 4 -51.48 -1.86 80.54
CA ARG A 4 -51.71 -1.93 79.07
C ARG A 4 -51.52 -0.56 78.37
N PHE A 5 -51.92 0.53 79.08
CA PHE A 5 -51.79 1.89 78.49
C PHE A 5 -50.33 2.36 78.42
N SER A 6 -49.53 2.03 79.39
CA SER A 6 -48.09 2.40 79.40
C SER A 6 -47.31 1.73 78.29
N TRP A 7 -47.60 0.49 77.89
CA TRP A 7 -46.88 -0.24 76.88
C TRP A 7 -47.18 0.26 75.44
N GLN A 8 -48.41 0.64 75.19
CA GLN A 8 -48.84 1.23 73.90
C GLN A 8 -48.20 2.58 73.64
N VAL A 9 -48.02 3.42 74.63
CA VAL A 9 -47.43 4.76 74.51
C VAL A 9 -45.93 4.73 74.20
N THR A 10 -45.22 3.71 74.67
CA THR A 10 -43.76 3.53 74.39
C THR A 10 -43.48 2.70 73.17
N LEU A 11 -44.28 1.78 72.78
CA LEU A 11 -44.01 0.85 71.66
C LEU A 11 -44.35 1.51 70.31
N LEU A 12 -45.39 2.31 70.27
CA LEU A 12 -45.82 2.99 69.03
C LEU A 12 -44.75 3.95 68.41
N PRO A 13 -44.10 4.81 69.20
CA PRO A 13 -43.00 5.64 68.64
C PRO A 13 -41.76 4.83 68.28
N ILE A 14 -41.46 3.75 68.98
CA ILE A 14 -40.31 2.89 68.60
C ILE A 14 -40.55 2.22 67.26
N VAL A 15 -41.75 1.66 67.05
CA VAL A 15 -42.11 1.07 65.74
C VAL A 15 -42.09 2.09 64.63
N PHE A 16 -42.54 3.33 64.89
CA PHE A 16 -42.51 4.39 63.91
C PHE A 16 -41.06 4.77 63.55
N ILE A 17 -40.14 4.90 64.50
CA ILE A 17 -38.74 5.21 64.26
C ILE A 17 -38.09 4.06 63.45
N VAL A 18 -38.36 2.81 63.76
CA VAL A 18 -37.81 1.66 63.02
C VAL A 18 -38.33 1.63 61.58
N LEU A 19 -39.60 1.90 61.35
CA LEU A 19 -40.19 1.98 60.02
C LEU A 19 -39.60 3.13 59.21
N THR A 20 -39.48 4.34 59.78
CA THR A 20 -38.90 5.49 59.11
C THR A 20 -37.43 5.26 58.77
N ALA A 21 -36.64 4.71 59.70
CA ALA A 21 -35.26 4.33 59.46
C ALA A 21 -35.11 3.27 58.37
N GLY A 22 -36.03 2.29 58.32
CA GLY A 22 -36.09 1.26 57.27
C GLY A 22 -36.35 1.85 55.89
N VAL A 23 -37.34 2.73 55.78
CA VAL A 23 -37.68 3.43 54.52
C VAL A 23 -36.52 4.29 54.07
N PHE A 24 -35.88 5.04 54.96
CA PHE A 24 -34.74 5.89 54.64
C PHE A 24 -33.54 5.07 54.14
N SER A 25 -33.27 3.94 54.78
CA SER A 25 -32.22 3.02 54.36
C SER A 25 -32.48 2.43 52.96
N LEU A 26 -33.72 2.08 52.65
CA LEU A 26 -34.09 1.55 51.34
C LEU A 26 -33.92 2.61 50.24
N LEU A 27 -34.37 3.84 50.51
CA LEU A 27 -34.18 4.95 49.57
C LEU A 27 -32.70 5.24 49.32
N HIS A 28 -31.90 5.25 50.38
CA HIS A 28 -30.46 5.47 50.24
C HIS A 28 -29.74 4.36 49.44
N ILE A 29 -30.11 3.10 49.68
CA ILE A 29 -29.60 1.98 48.88
C ILE A 29 -29.98 2.12 47.40
N PHE A 30 -31.21 2.55 47.13
CA PHE A 30 -31.68 2.75 45.76
C PHE A 30 -30.93 3.88 45.05
N GLU A 31 -30.68 5.01 45.68
CA GLU A 31 -29.87 6.11 45.17
C GLU A 31 -28.43 5.68 44.88
N LEU A 32 -27.79 4.98 45.82
CA LEU A 32 -26.43 4.45 45.64
C LEU A 32 -26.34 3.47 44.46
N ARG A 33 -27.36 2.64 44.23
CA ARG A 33 -27.37 1.73 43.05
C ARG A 33 -27.47 2.50 41.76
N GLN A 34 -28.37 3.47 41.67
CA GLN A 34 -28.50 4.31 40.47
C GLN A 34 -27.22 5.07 40.17
N GLU A 35 -26.56 5.60 41.18
CA GLU A 35 -25.32 6.32 41.01
C GLU A 35 -24.17 5.44 40.51
N LYS A 36 -24.05 4.21 41.07
CA LYS A 36 -23.10 3.21 40.58
C LYS A 36 -23.35 2.80 39.14
N GLU A 37 -24.60 2.55 38.74
CA GLU A 37 -24.95 2.22 37.35
C GLU A 37 -24.57 3.36 36.38
N LYS A 38 -24.86 4.60 36.75
CA LYS A 38 -24.46 5.77 35.97
C LYS A 38 -22.92 5.92 35.82
N GLN A 39 -22.20 5.65 36.91
CA GLN A 39 -20.71 5.69 36.88
C GLN A 39 -20.15 4.57 36.01
N ILE A 40 -20.65 3.34 36.16
CA ILE A 40 -20.23 2.20 35.32
C ILE A 40 -20.50 2.50 33.84
N ALA A 41 -21.70 3.00 33.50
CA ALA A 41 -22.04 3.36 32.13
C ALA A 41 -21.10 4.42 31.55
N LYS A 42 -20.78 5.46 32.33
CA LYS A 42 -19.82 6.52 31.90
C LYS A 42 -18.43 5.94 31.67
N VAL A 43 -17.90 5.13 32.59
CA VAL A 43 -16.56 4.53 32.47
C VAL A 43 -16.52 3.57 31.28
N THR A 44 -17.55 2.74 31.10
CA THR A 44 -17.65 1.80 29.98
C THR A 44 -17.67 2.54 28.64
N THR A 45 -18.48 3.60 28.53
CA THR A 45 -18.56 4.40 27.31
C THR A 45 -17.22 5.08 27.01
N ALA A 46 -16.59 5.70 28.01
CA ALA A 46 -15.29 6.35 27.85
C ALA A 46 -14.21 5.33 27.43
N PHE A 47 -14.21 4.13 28.02
CA PHE A 47 -13.29 3.05 27.68
C PHE A 47 -13.50 2.58 26.22
N ILE A 48 -14.74 2.36 25.81
CA ILE A 48 -15.05 1.96 24.43
C ILE A 48 -14.59 3.02 23.43
N GLU A 49 -14.88 4.30 23.69
CA GLU A 49 -14.43 5.39 22.82
C GLU A 49 -12.90 5.50 22.76
N GLN A 50 -12.22 5.32 23.88
CA GLN A 50 -10.75 5.28 23.91
C GLN A 50 -10.21 4.09 23.09
N GLN A 51 -10.79 2.90 23.21
CA GLN A 51 -10.39 1.73 22.43
C GLN A 51 -10.62 1.94 20.93
N LYS A 52 -11.76 2.50 20.54
CA LYS A 52 -12.03 2.86 19.14
C LYS A 52 -11.00 3.85 18.59
N LYS A 53 -10.67 4.88 19.35
CA LYS A 53 -9.66 5.87 18.98
C LYS A 53 -8.30 5.20 18.78
N MET A 54 -7.85 4.40 19.76
CA MET A 54 -6.57 3.68 19.65
C MET A 54 -6.55 2.72 18.46
N ALA A 55 -7.63 2.01 18.17
CA ALA A 55 -7.73 1.13 17.01
C ALA A 55 -7.62 1.93 15.70
N LYS A 56 -8.34 3.06 15.60
CA LYS A 56 -8.25 3.96 14.45
C LYS A 56 -6.83 4.49 14.24
N ASP A 57 -6.19 4.97 15.30
CA ASP A 57 -4.83 5.51 15.23
C ASP A 57 -3.81 4.43 14.79
N ARG A 58 -3.95 3.18 15.28
CA ARG A 58 -3.12 2.06 14.84
C ARG A 58 -3.31 1.73 13.36
N VAL A 59 -4.56 1.71 12.87
CA VAL A 59 -4.84 1.48 11.44
C VAL A 59 -4.27 2.59 10.58
N MET A 60 -4.39 3.84 11.02
CA MET A 60 -3.85 4.99 10.32
C MET A 60 -2.31 4.92 10.24
N MET A 61 -1.63 4.65 11.35
CA MET A 61 -0.17 4.48 11.37
C MET A 61 0.29 3.33 10.48
N ALA A 62 -0.42 2.19 10.49
CA ALA A 62 -0.09 1.07 9.61
C ALA A 62 -0.26 1.44 8.13
N SER A 63 -1.33 2.16 7.78
CA SER A 63 -1.57 2.64 6.43
C SER A 63 -0.49 3.62 5.95
N GLU A 64 -0.08 4.55 6.81
CA GLU A 64 1.02 5.50 6.52
C GLU A 64 2.35 4.78 6.34
N LEU A 65 2.66 3.79 7.18
CA LEU A 65 3.87 2.99 7.05
C LEU A 65 3.89 2.21 5.72
N ILE A 66 2.77 1.58 5.35
CA ILE A 66 2.64 0.86 4.07
C ILE A 66 2.86 1.83 2.91
N ARG A 67 2.22 3.01 2.93
CA ARG A 67 2.40 4.04 1.90
C ARG A 67 3.85 4.50 1.81
N PHE A 68 4.50 4.74 2.94
CA PHE A 68 5.91 5.14 2.98
C PHE A 68 6.81 4.06 2.39
N GLN A 69 6.62 2.80 2.75
CA GLN A 69 7.38 1.68 2.22
C GLN A 69 7.14 1.50 0.71
N TYR A 70 5.90 1.64 0.26
CA TYR A 70 5.56 1.56 -1.16
C TYR A 70 6.28 2.65 -1.98
N ASN A 71 6.16 3.91 -1.55
CA ASN A 71 6.80 5.03 -2.26
C ASN A 71 8.32 4.89 -2.27
N ARG A 72 8.92 4.48 -1.16
CA ARG A 72 10.38 4.25 -1.08
C ARG A 72 10.82 3.12 -1.99
N THR A 73 10.05 2.04 -2.04
CA THR A 73 10.36 0.90 -2.93
C THR A 73 10.26 1.31 -4.39
N GLU A 74 9.22 2.06 -4.77
CA GLU A 74 9.07 2.58 -6.13
C GLU A 74 10.25 3.47 -6.54
N GLU A 75 10.66 4.39 -5.68
CA GLU A 75 11.83 5.27 -5.93
C GLU A 75 13.12 4.46 -6.13
N LEU A 76 13.37 3.49 -5.25
CA LEU A 76 14.54 2.62 -5.36
C LEU A 76 14.52 1.78 -6.64
N VAL A 77 13.37 1.25 -7.03
CA VAL A 77 13.21 0.49 -8.28
C VAL A 77 13.48 1.39 -9.48
N ARG A 78 12.88 2.58 -9.53
CA ARG A 78 13.12 3.56 -10.61
C ARG A 78 14.59 3.92 -10.74
N LYS A 79 15.25 4.22 -9.63
CA LYS A 79 16.70 4.51 -9.60
C LYS A 79 17.50 3.35 -10.17
N ARG A 80 17.25 2.12 -9.70
CA ARG A 80 17.95 0.92 -10.15
C ARG A 80 17.73 0.65 -11.64
N VAL A 81 16.48 0.73 -12.12
CA VAL A 81 16.17 0.54 -13.55
C VAL A 81 16.93 1.57 -14.41
N LYS A 82 16.92 2.84 -13.99
CA LYS A 82 17.67 3.88 -14.69
C LYS A 82 19.17 3.58 -14.76
N GLU A 83 19.78 3.24 -13.62
CA GLU A 83 21.20 2.89 -13.55
C GLU A 83 21.55 1.73 -14.49
N ARG A 84 20.70 0.70 -14.57
CA ARG A 84 20.90 -0.45 -15.48
C ARG A 84 20.79 -0.07 -16.95
N VAL A 85 19.83 0.79 -17.31
CA VAL A 85 19.70 1.29 -18.67
C VAL A 85 20.91 2.13 -19.05
N ASP A 86 21.34 3.05 -18.19
CA ASP A 86 22.51 3.90 -18.43
C ASP A 86 23.79 3.05 -18.60
N GLU A 87 23.96 2.00 -17.79
CA GLU A 87 25.09 1.06 -17.87
C GLU A 87 25.13 0.33 -19.22
N VAL A 88 24.00 -0.23 -19.66
CA VAL A 88 23.92 -0.95 -20.94
C VAL A 88 24.17 -0.02 -22.13
N ILE A 89 23.61 1.19 -22.10
CA ILE A 89 23.86 2.20 -23.12
C ILE A 89 25.35 2.57 -23.15
N HIS A 90 25.98 2.77 -22.01
CA HIS A 90 27.41 3.07 -21.92
C HIS A 90 28.27 1.94 -22.51
N ILE A 91 27.96 0.69 -22.18
CA ILE A 91 28.67 -0.47 -22.72
C ILE A 91 28.51 -0.54 -24.24
N ALA A 92 27.28 -0.36 -24.76
CA ALA A 92 26.99 -0.41 -26.18
C ALA A 92 27.73 0.72 -26.94
N ASN A 93 27.71 1.94 -26.40
CA ASN A 93 28.44 3.09 -26.99
C ASN A 93 29.96 2.88 -26.96
N THR A 94 30.49 2.39 -25.84
CA THR A 94 31.94 2.11 -25.74
C THR A 94 32.36 1.05 -26.75
N PHE A 95 31.54 0.01 -26.94
CA PHE A 95 31.80 -0.99 -27.97
C PHE A 95 31.72 -0.42 -29.36
N TYR A 96 30.72 0.41 -29.66
CA TYR A 96 30.58 1.09 -30.95
C TYR A 96 31.79 1.97 -31.24
N GLU A 97 32.17 2.86 -30.35
CA GLU A 97 33.31 3.76 -30.53
C GLU A 97 34.63 3.04 -30.79
N LYS A 98 34.83 1.90 -30.13
CA LYS A 98 36.02 1.09 -30.28
C LYS A 98 36.11 0.36 -31.64
N HIS A 99 34.94 -0.03 -32.19
CA HIS A 99 34.91 -0.97 -33.31
C HIS A 99 34.31 -0.42 -34.62
N HIS A 100 33.66 0.75 -34.61
CA HIS A 100 32.95 1.28 -35.77
C HIS A 100 33.85 1.51 -36.98
N ALA A 101 35.16 1.78 -36.78
CA ALA A 101 36.13 1.97 -37.86
C ALA A 101 36.71 0.67 -38.40
N THR A 102 36.57 -0.45 -37.65
CA THR A 102 37.25 -1.73 -37.98
C THR A 102 36.29 -2.85 -38.36
N LEU A 103 35.05 -2.81 -37.88
CA LEU A 103 34.04 -3.82 -38.19
C LEU A 103 33.05 -3.31 -39.25
N PRO A 104 32.61 -4.20 -40.15
CA PRO A 104 31.43 -3.92 -40.97
C PRO A 104 30.20 -3.58 -40.12
N ARG A 105 29.43 -2.61 -40.58
CA ARG A 105 28.26 -2.08 -39.85
C ARG A 105 27.30 -3.18 -39.44
N GLU A 106 27.02 -4.17 -40.29
CA GLU A 106 26.10 -5.28 -40.04
C GLU A 106 26.60 -6.16 -38.90
N ILE A 107 27.92 -6.44 -38.84
CA ILE A 107 28.51 -7.23 -37.76
C ILE A 107 28.49 -6.44 -36.45
N LEU A 108 28.80 -5.15 -36.49
CA LEU A 108 28.77 -4.27 -35.33
C LEU A 108 27.37 -4.19 -34.72
N GLU A 109 26.36 -3.95 -35.55
CA GLU A 109 24.96 -3.92 -35.09
C GLU A 109 24.51 -5.26 -34.53
N ALA A 110 24.88 -6.39 -35.16
CA ALA A 110 24.54 -7.72 -34.67
C ALA A 110 25.18 -7.99 -33.29
N GLN A 111 26.44 -7.61 -33.08
CA GLN A 111 27.11 -7.78 -31.79
C GLN A 111 26.52 -6.92 -30.70
N ILE A 112 26.17 -5.66 -30.97
CA ILE A 112 25.52 -4.77 -30.01
C ILE A 112 24.14 -5.33 -29.65
N LYS A 113 23.35 -5.78 -30.62
CA LYS A 113 22.04 -6.42 -30.36
C LYS A 113 22.17 -7.65 -29.45
N LEU A 114 23.16 -8.49 -29.73
CA LEU A 114 23.45 -9.68 -28.94
C LEU A 114 23.86 -9.33 -27.49
N MET A 115 24.69 -8.32 -27.31
CA MET A 115 25.09 -7.84 -25.98
C MET A 115 23.89 -7.36 -25.18
N ILE A 116 23.03 -6.53 -25.77
CA ILE A 116 21.86 -5.97 -25.10
C ILE A 116 20.82 -7.07 -24.79
N SER A 117 20.57 -8.00 -25.73
CA SER A 117 19.58 -9.07 -25.55
C SER A 117 19.96 -10.06 -24.45
N ASN A 118 21.26 -10.25 -24.21
CA ASN A 118 21.79 -11.12 -23.17
C ASN A 118 21.99 -10.43 -21.83
N ALA A 119 21.90 -9.10 -21.78
CA ALA A 119 21.97 -8.36 -20.54
C ALA A 119 20.65 -8.55 -19.75
N VAL A 120 20.74 -9.13 -18.57
CA VAL A 120 19.60 -9.32 -17.65
C VAL A 120 19.93 -8.69 -16.31
N PHE A 121 18.91 -8.20 -15.63
CA PHE A 121 19.03 -7.65 -14.28
C PHE A 121 17.87 -8.13 -13.42
N ASP A 122 18.06 -8.13 -12.10
CA ASP A 122 17.04 -8.59 -11.13
C ASP A 122 16.40 -9.94 -11.54
N HIS A 123 17.28 -10.93 -11.82
CA HIS A 123 16.91 -12.27 -12.31
C HIS A 123 15.71 -12.87 -11.56
N PRO A 124 14.70 -13.40 -12.26
CA PRO A 124 14.64 -13.67 -13.72
C PRO A 124 13.89 -12.60 -14.54
N ASP A 125 13.36 -11.56 -13.92
CA ASP A 125 12.27 -10.73 -14.45
C ASP A 125 12.73 -9.49 -15.24
N GLY A 126 13.97 -8.99 -14.99
CA GLY A 126 14.48 -7.81 -15.66
C GLY A 126 15.24 -8.14 -16.95
N TYR A 127 14.85 -7.55 -18.07
CA TYR A 127 15.53 -7.66 -19.35
C TYR A 127 15.43 -6.36 -20.16
N PHE A 128 16.29 -6.21 -21.15
CA PHE A 128 16.27 -5.08 -22.06
C PHE A 128 15.57 -5.44 -23.38
N PHE A 129 14.85 -4.47 -23.90
CA PHE A 129 14.35 -4.53 -25.28
C PHE A 129 14.53 -3.18 -25.95
N ALA A 130 14.58 -3.17 -27.27
CA ALA A 130 14.67 -1.94 -28.04
C ALA A 130 13.63 -1.93 -29.17
N VAL A 131 13.06 -0.75 -29.40
CA VAL A 131 12.13 -0.47 -30.47
C VAL A 131 12.74 0.58 -31.36
N ASP A 132 12.79 0.33 -32.67
CA ASP A 132 13.10 1.35 -33.65
C ASP A 132 11.89 2.29 -33.81
N MET A 133 12.08 3.55 -33.43
CA MET A 133 11.01 4.55 -33.42
C MET A 133 10.54 4.96 -34.83
N ASN A 134 11.35 4.70 -35.89
CA ASN A 134 10.97 4.99 -37.26
C ASN A 134 10.10 3.88 -37.85
N THR A 135 10.53 2.63 -37.67
CA THR A 135 9.79 1.45 -38.18
C THR A 135 8.75 0.94 -37.20
N GLU A 136 8.78 1.43 -35.95
CA GLU A 136 7.88 1.00 -34.87
C GLU A 136 7.97 -0.50 -34.54
N LYS A 137 9.10 -1.14 -34.87
CA LYS A 137 9.33 -2.56 -34.67
C LYS A 137 10.31 -2.81 -33.52
N ILE A 138 10.08 -3.89 -32.80
CA ILE A 138 11.03 -4.40 -31.82
C ILE A 138 12.27 -4.90 -32.57
N ILE A 139 13.45 -4.36 -32.26
CA ILE A 139 14.73 -4.72 -32.88
C ILE A 139 15.64 -5.52 -31.93
N ILE A 140 15.37 -5.46 -30.63
CA ILE A 140 16.03 -6.26 -29.58
C ILE A 140 14.97 -6.74 -28.60
N HIS A 141 14.97 -8.02 -28.28
CA HIS A 141 14.12 -8.60 -27.23
C HIS A 141 14.70 -9.93 -26.74
N LYS A 142 14.48 -10.26 -25.43
CA LYS A 142 14.86 -11.56 -24.85
C LYS A 142 14.19 -12.75 -25.56
N LEU A 143 12.98 -12.58 -26.07
CA LEU A 143 12.25 -13.58 -26.82
C LEU A 143 12.39 -13.28 -28.32
N ASP A 144 13.13 -14.11 -29.05
CA ASP A 144 13.39 -13.94 -30.48
C ASP A 144 12.12 -13.80 -31.34
N LYS A 145 11.04 -14.52 -30.95
CA LYS A 145 9.75 -14.43 -31.63
C LYS A 145 9.09 -13.05 -31.61
N LEU A 146 9.54 -12.16 -30.76
CA LEU A 146 9.05 -10.77 -30.68
C LEU A 146 9.90 -9.80 -31.50
N VAL A 147 11.09 -10.20 -31.92
CA VAL A 147 11.92 -9.36 -32.83
C VAL A 147 11.22 -9.22 -34.18
N GLY A 148 11.07 -7.99 -34.64
CA GLY A 148 10.32 -7.65 -35.86
C GLY A 148 8.82 -7.38 -35.62
N TYR A 149 8.29 -7.64 -34.41
CA TYR A 149 6.91 -7.33 -34.10
C TYR A 149 6.68 -5.81 -34.09
N SER A 150 5.56 -5.36 -34.71
CA SER A 150 5.19 -3.94 -34.73
C SER A 150 4.46 -3.54 -33.44
N MET A 151 4.97 -2.52 -32.80
CA MET A 151 4.37 -1.93 -31.59
C MET A 151 3.31 -0.86 -31.89
N SER A 152 3.09 -0.50 -33.17
CA SER A 152 2.22 0.63 -33.55
C SER A 152 0.78 0.51 -33.04
N LYS A 153 0.23 -0.70 -32.98
CA LYS A 153 -1.13 -0.98 -32.51
C LYS A 153 -1.17 -1.69 -31.16
N HIS A 154 -0.01 -1.88 -30.53
CA HIS A 154 0.08 -2.58 -29.28
C HIS A 154 -0.53 -1.77 -28.13
N LYS A 155 -1.46 -2.40 -27.41
CA LYS A 155 -2.09 -1.84 -26.22
C LYS A 155 -1.81 -2.74 -25.02
N ASP A 156 -1.68 -2.16 -23.87
CA ASP A 156 -1.59 -2.89 -22.61
C ASP A 156 -2.97 -3.44 -22.16
N LEU A 157 -3.05 -4.13 -21.03
CA LEU A 157 -4.29 -4.69 -20.47
C LEU A 157 -5.35 -3.64 -20.13
N HIS A 158 -4.95 -2.38 -19.96
CA HIS A 158 -5.87 -1.25 -19.73
C HIS A 158 -6.28 -0.55 -21.02
N GLY A 159 -5.79 -1.03 -22.16
CA GLY A 159 -6.09 -0.44 -23.48
C GLY A 159 -5.21 0.77 -23.83
N THR A 160 -4.15 1.05 -23.05
CA THR A 160 -3.22 2.16 -23.27
C THR A 160 -2.34 1.86 -24.50
N PRO A 161 -2.23 2.76 -25.48
CA PRO A 161 -1.36 2.57 -26.64
C PRO A 161 0.11 2.80 -26.22
N VAL A 162 0.82 1.70 -25.97
CA VAL A 162 2.16 1.70 -25.32
C VAL A 162 3.16 2.57 -26.07
N LEU A 163 3.31 2.39 -27.39
CA LEU A 163 4.31 3.14 -28.18
C LEU A 163 3.96 4.63 -28.32
N ALA A 164 2.67 4.97 -28.44
CA ALA A 164 2.25 6.36 -28.53
C ALA A 164 2.58 7.14 -27.24
N GLU A 165 2.36 6.51 -26.09
CA GLU A 165 2.73 7.08 -24.80
C GLU A 165 4.25 7.21 -24.65
N GLN A 166 5.04 6.20 -25.10
CA GLN A 166 6.50 6.28 -25.10
C GLN A 166 7.00 7.46 -25.93
N LYS A 167 6.49 7.62 -27.14
CA LYS A 167 6.84 8.77 -28.00
C LYS A 167 6.52 10.11 -27.33
N GLN A 168 5.37 10.19 -26.67
CA GLN A 168 4.98 11.41 -25.93
C GLN A 168 5.90 11.69 -24.73
N LEU A 169 6.30 10.68 -23.98
CA LEU A 169 7.21 10.81 -22.86
C LEU A 169 8.60 11.26 -23.35
N LEU A 170 9.13 10.61 -24.39
CA LEU A 170 10.46 10.89 -24.94
C LEU A 170 10.52 12.23 -25.71
N SER A 171 9.39 12.79 -26.13
CA SER A 171 9.39 14.15 -26.71
C SER A 171 9.68 15.26 -25.69
N ARG A 172 9.63 14.93 -24.39
CA ARG A 172 9.80 15.89 -23.28
C ARG A 172 11.09 15.70 -22.50
N SER A 173 11.73 14.56 -22.65
CA SER A 173 12.97 14.22 -21.92
C SER A 173 13.70 13.06 -22.61
N ASP A 174 15.02 12.99 -22.41
CA ASP A 174 15.88 11.92 -22.96
C ASP A 174 15.64 10.55 -22.31
N GLY A 175 14.84 10.48 -21.25
CA GLY A 175 14.45 9.24 -20.57
C GLY A 175 13.23 9.45 -19.70
N ALA A 176 12.39 8.42 -19.64
CA ALA A 176 11.16 8.45 -18.86
C ALA A 176 10.81 7.06 -18.32
N PHE A 177 9.93 7.02 -17.33
CA PHE A 177 9.34 5.78 -16.80
C PHE A 177 7.91 5.63 -17.30
N GLN A 178 7.61 4.45 -17.82
CA GLN A 178 6.26 4.05 -18.19
C GLN A 178 5.87 2.81 -17.41
N THR A 179 4.65 2.77 -16.89
CA THR A 179 4.07 1.57 -16.30
C THR A 179 3.20 0.89 -17.35
N ILE A 180 3.51 -0.37 -17.65
CA ILE A 180 2.82 -1.14 -18.67
C ILE A 180 2.25 -2.41 -18.03
N TYR A 181 1.01 -2.73 -18.32
CA TYR A 181 0.31 -3.89 -17.75
C TYR A 181 0.21 -5.01 -18.78
N PHE A 182 0.96 -6.10 -18.55
CA PHE A 182 0.93 -7.30 -19.38
C PHE A 182 0.38 -8.50 -18.61
N SER A 183 -0.29 -9.41 -19.31
CA SER A 183 -0.51 -10.74 -18.75
C SER A 183 0.82 -11.47 -18.64
N LYS A 184 1.17 -11.99 -17.47
CA LYS A 184 2.29 -12.93 -17.38
C LYS A 184 2.00 -14.10 -18.33
N PRO A 185 2.96 -14.52 -19.17
CA PRO A 185 2.83 -15.76 -19.88
C PRO A 185 2.53 -16.85 -18.86
N ALA A 186 1.54 -17.69 -19.12
CA ALA A 186 1.32 -18.87 -18.29
C ALA A 186 2.65 -19.63 -18.27
N GLU A 187 3.19 -19.89 -17.08
CA GLU A 187 4.31 -20.80 -16.93
C GLU A 187 3.86 -22.18 -17.47
N PRO A 188 4.69 -22.83 -18.27
CA PRO A 188 4.35 -24.13 -18.83
C PRO A 188 4.20 -25.20 -17.76
#